data_a71bb24e35717c4d152ed66acc34cb65
#
_entry.id   a71bb24e35717c4d152ed66acc34cb65
#
_cell.length_a   1.000
_cell.length_b   1.000
_cell.length_c   1.000
_cell.angle_alpha   90.00
_cell.angle_beta   90.00
_cell.angle_gamma   90.00
#
_symmetry.space_group_name_H-M   'P 1'
#
loop_
_entity.id
_entity.type
_entity.pdbx_description
1 polymer ?
#
loop_
_entity_poly.entity_id
_entity_poly.type
_entity_poly.pdbx_seq_one_letter_code
_entity_poly.pdbx_strand_id
1 'polypeptide(L)'
;MHNVLEQLYIDIKISLNPYSFEQNDLFAVAARINKKRQFLFVSKVLGKHLSVQPQIPLLTGMLLAIRYKEVVDNEQYPFTKEIVTAIKTKQQLTSVYEKCIENPVVLNEQTLVIGFAETATALGHAFFSMCDGQVAFIHTTREEVYGQSPIISFEEEHSHATSHRIYAENSNLFMSCKNIILVDDEMTTGQTNINIIEQIKKTYPHIEKFSVVSILDWRNRVQREAYRKLEKTLNITIDEVTLMAGDMHVKGAITE
;
A
#
# COMPACT_ATOMS: atom_id res chain seq x y z
N MET A 1 -8.13 21.75 4.79
CA MET A 1 -8.35 22.11 3.35
C MET A 1 -7.00 22.46 2.73
N HIS A 2 -6.62 21.76 1.66
CA HIS A 2 -5.40 22.03 0.91
C HIS A 2 -5.74 22.89 -0.31
N ASN A 3 -5.12 24.08 -0.41
CA ASN A 3 -5.16 24.87 -1.63
C ASN A 3 -4.05 24.34 -2.56
N VAL A 4 -4.43 23.76 -3.67
CA VAL A 4 -3.50 23.14 -4.63
C VAL A 4 -3.05 24.16 -5.69
N LEU A 5 -4.00 24.96 -6.16
CA LEU A 5 -3.85 26.15 -7.01
C LEU A 5 -5.07 27.04 -6.73
N GLU A 6 -5.06 28.28 -7.18
CA GLU A 6 -6.10 29.28 -6.87
C GLU A 6 -7.56 28.80 -7.06
N GLN A 7 -7.79 27.78 -7.89
CA GLN A 7 -9.12 27.26 -8.25
C GLN A 7 -9.36 25.80 -7.84
N LEU A 8 -8.38 25.10 -7.26
CA LEU A 8 -8.48 23.71 -6.86
C LEU A 8 -8.23 23.53 -5.38
N TYR A 9 -9.24 23.08 -4.67
CA TYR A 9 -9.18 22.82 -3.23
C TYR A 9 -9.48 21.36 -2.94
N ILE A 10 -8.72 20.78 -2.03
CA ILE A 10 -8.94 19.42 -1.55
C ILE A 10 -9.22 19.48 -0.05
N ASP A 11 -10.40 19.03 0.32
CA ASP A 11 -10.83 18.91 1.70
C ASP A 11 -10.74 17.44 2.12
N ILE A 12 -9.97 17.17 3.18
CA ILE A 12 -9.74 15.82 3.69
C ILE A 12 -10.26 15.75 5.12
N LYS A 13 -11.22 14.85 5.34
CA LYS A 13 -11.73 14.53 6.66
C LYS A 13 -11.18 13.18 7.10
N ILE A 14 -10.24 13.20 8.04
CA ILE A 14 -9.62 11.98 8.56
C ILE A 14 -10.63 11.21 9.42
N SER A 15 -10.77 9.92 9.16
CA SER A 15 -11.62 8.97 9.89
C SER A 15 -10.83 7.92 10.67
N LEU A 16 -9.59 7.62 10.24
CA LEU A 16 -8.69 6.69 10.91
C LEU A 16 -7.27 7.27 10.93
N ASN A 17 -6.65 7.30 12.11
CA ASN A 17 -5.28 7.74 12.31
C ASN A 17 -4.72 7.15 13.62
N PRO A 18 -4.39 5.86 13.64
CA PRO A 18 -4.03 5.14 14.88
C PRO A 18 -2.76 5.67 15.53
N TYR A 19 -1.88 6.31 14.76
CA TYR A 19 -0.59 6.79 15.24
C TYR A 19 -0.50 8.31 15.37
N SER A 20 -1.62 9.00 15.26
CA SER A 20 -1.71 10.47 15.43
C SER A 20 -0.73 11.24 14.54
N PHE A 21 -0.52 10.80 13.31
CA PHE A 21 0.23 11.58 12.32
C PHE A 21 -0.53 12.85 11.93
N GLU A 22 0.18 13.94 11.75
CA GLU A 22 -0.36 15.05 10.98
C GLU A 22 -0.34 14.69 9.48
N GLN A 23 -1.25 15.26 8.69
CA GLN A 23 -1.26 15.04 7.25
C GLN A 23 0.10 15.38 6.63
N ASN A 24 0.71 16.45 7.11
CA ASN A 24 2.02 16.92 6.67
C ASN A 24 3.20 16.02 7.05
N ASP A 25 3.03 15.08 7.97
CA ASP A 25 4.04 14.05 8.25
C ASP A 25 4.14 13.02 7.13
N LEU A 26 3.00 12.66 6.52
CA LEU A 26 2.90 11.57 5.55
C LEU A 26 2.89 12.05 4.10
N PHE A 27 2.21 13.17 3.82
CA PHE A 27 2.04 13.64 2.43
C PHE A 27 1.88 15.16 2.33
N ALA A 28 2.07 15.64 1.12
CA ALA A 28 1.61 16.95 0.63
C ALA A 28 0.69 16.73 -0.57
N VAL A 29 -0.04 17.74 -0.98
CA VAL A 29 -0.86 17.74 -2.18
C VAL A 29 -0.24 18.69 -3.20
N ALA A 30 -0.08 18.23 -4.44
CA ALA A 30 0.47 19.04 -5.54
C ALA A 30 -0.45 18.99 -6.76
N ALA A 31 -0.38 20.02 -7.58
CA ALA A 31 -1.06 20.07 -8.86
C ALA A 31 -0.46 19.07 -9.84
N ARG A 32 -1.30 18.49 -10.69
CA ARG A 32 -0.92 17.56 -11.75
C ARG A 32 -1.62 17.92 -13.04
N ILE A 33 -0.88 17.95 -14.13
CA ILE A 33 -1.42 18.09 -15.49
C ILE A 33 -2.02 16.75 -15.92
N ASN A 34 -3.27 16.51 -15.54
CA ASN A 34 -4.01 15.31 -15.93
C ASN A 34 -5.52 15.60 -15.92
N LYS A 35 -6.20 15.38 -17.05
CA LYS A 35 -7.65 15.68 -17.20
C LYS A 35 -8.55 14.89 -16.24
N LYS A 36 -8.15 13.68 -15.83
CA LYS A 36 -8.94 12.83 -14.93
C LYS A 36 -8.71 13.14 -13.45
N ARG A 37 -7.48 13.54 -13.09
CA ARG A 37 -7.10 13.86 -11.70
C ARG A 37 -6.05 14.95 -11.72
N GLN A 38 -6.45 16.19 -11.44
CA GLN A 38 -5.62 17.39 -11.53
C GLN A 38 -4.71 17.62 -10.30
N PHE A 39 -4.60 16.65 -9.42
CA PHE A 39 -3.75 16.67 -8.25
C PHE A 39 -3.10 15.30 -8.01
N LEU A 40 -2.08 15.27 -7.19
CA LEU A 40 -1.46 14.06 -6.68
C LEU A 40 -1.09 14.22 -5.21
N PHE A 41 -1.06 13.12 -4.50
CA PHE A 41 -0.45 13.06 -3.18
C PHE A 41 1.05 12.81 -3.33
N VAL A 42 1.83 13.73 -2.76
CA VAL A 42 3.29 13.65 -2.75
C VAL A 42 3.69 13.02 -1.43
N SER A 43 4.08 11.76 -1.44
CA SER A 43 4.53 11.08 -0.23
C SER A 43 5.79 11.75 0.34
N LYS A 44 5.80 11.98 1.64
CA LYS A 44 6.94 12.48 2.42
C LYS A 44 7.74 11.37 3.10
N VAL A 45 7.33 10.13 2.91
CA VAL A 45 7.92 8.97 3.56
C VAL A 45 8.44 7.89 2.60
N LEU A 46 8.33 8.09 1.27
CA LEU A 46 8.77 7.11 0.26
C LEU A 46 9.97 7.52 -0.59
N GLY A 47 10.32 8.78 -0.64
CA GLY A 47 11.44 9.22 -1.49
C GLY A 47 11.16 9.26 -3.00
N LYS A 48 9.90 9.14 -3.43
CA LYS A 48 9.54 9.14 -4.86
C LYS A 48 9.66 10.53 -5.49
N HIS A 49 9.01 11.52 -4.90
CA HIS A 49 8.95 12.88 -5.43
C HIS A 49 9.86 13.85 -4.65
N LEU A 50 10.14 13.52 -3.40
CA LEU A 50 10.97 14.28 -2.48
C LEU A 50 12.06 13.37 -1.93
N SER A 51 13.29 13.87 -1.85
CA SER A 51 14.36 13.16 -1.17
C SER A 51 14.05 13.00 0.31
N VAL A 52 14.24 11.80 0.83
CA VAL A 52 14.08 11.45 2.25
C VAL A 52 15.30 10.68 2.75
N GLN A 53 15.53 10.69 4.05
CA GLN A 53 16.57 9.84 4.63
C GLN A 53 16.21 8.36 4.42
N PRO A 54 17.16 7.49 4.04
CA PRO A 54 16.87 6.10 3.64
C PRO A 54 16.11 5.27 4.68
N GLN A 55 16.33 5.58 5.97
CA GLN A 55 15.64 4.88 7.05
C GLN A 55 14.13 5.17 7.11
N ILE A 56 13.67 6.34 6.60
CA ILE A 56 12.25 6.72 6.67
C ILE A 56 11.34 5.75 5.91
N PRO A 57 11.58 5.43 4.62
CA PRO A 57 10.75 4.43 3.93
C PRO A 57 10.85 3.04 4.57
N LEU A 58 12.00 2.66 5.10
CA LEU A 58 12.18 1.38 5.80
C LEU A 58 11.37 1.33 7.10
N LEU A 59 11.41 2.38 7.92
CA LEU A 59 10.59 2.52 9.13
C LEU A 59 9.09 2.62 8.81
N THR A 60 8.74 3.21 7.67
CA THR A 60 7.34 3.22 7.19
C THR A 60 6.88 1.81 6.82
N GLY A 61 7.73 1.02 6.16
CA GLY A 61 7.47 -0.40 5.89
C GLY A 61 7.29 -1.21 7.18
N MET A 62 8.17 -1.00 8.16
CA MET A 62 8.05 -1.61 9.49
C MET A 62 6.74 -1.24 10.18
N LEU A 63 6.37 0.04 10.15
CA LEU A 63 5.13 0.52 10.77
C LEU A 63 3.88 -0.09 10.11
N LEU A 64 3.92 -0.30 8.78
CA LEU A 64 2.85 -1.00 8.06
C LEU A 64 2.80 -2.50 8.42
N ALA A 65 3.95 -3.17 8.60
CA ALA A 65 4.01 -4.56 9.04
C ALA A 65 3.48 -4.72 10.48
N ILE A 66 3.81 -3.78 11.37
CA ILE A 66 3.23 -3.71 12.72
C ILE A 66 1.71 -3.49 12.63
N ARG A 67 1.27 -2.53 11.81
CA ARG A 67 -0.15 -2.24 11.65
C ARG A 67 -0.91 -3.44 11.11
N TYR A 68 -0.32 -4.22 10.21
CA TYR A 68 -0.86 -5.48 9.75
C TYR A 68 -1.10 -6.44 10.93
N LYS A 69 -0.13 -6.66 11.79
CA LYS A 69 -0.27 -7.53 12.98
C LYS A 69 -1.32 -7.01 13.96
N GLU A 70 -1.40 -5.69 14.15
CA GLU A 70 -2.44 -5.09 15.00
C GLU A 70 -3.85 -5.36 14.47
N VAL A 71 -4.05 -5.26 13.15
CA VAL A 71 -5.36 -5.41 12.51
C VAL A 71 -5.75 -6.88 12.37
N VAL A 72 -4.83 -7.73 11.92
CA VAL A 72 -5.13 -9.12 11.56
C VAL A 72 -5.03 -10.06 12.77
N ASP A 73 -3.99 -9.88 13.59
CA ASP A 73 -3.70 -10.79 14.71
C ASP A 73 -4.04 -10.17 16.09
N ASN A 74 -4.44 -8.90 16.13
CA ASN A 74 -4.66 -8.14 17.36
C ASN A 74 -3.41 -8.10 18.27
N GLU A 75 -2.22 -8.13 17.67
CA GLU A 75 -0.94 -8.08 18.38
C GLU A 75 -0.45 -6.64 18.50
N GLN A 76 0.08 -6.28 19.69
CA GLN A 76 0.72 -5.00 19.96
C GLN A 76 2.23 -5.13 19.84
N TYR A 77 2.89 -4.14 19.24
CA TYR A 77 4.34 -4.14 19.08
C TYR A 77 5.01 -3.14 20.01
N PRO A 78 6.07 -3.54 20.76
CA PRO A 78 6.56 -2.75 21.88
C PRO A 78 7.18 -1.39 21.52
N PHE A 79 7.76 -1.23 20.30
CA PHE A 79 8.43 0.05 19.94
C PHE A 79 7.67 0.86 18.90
N THR A 80 6.39 0.61 18.69
CA THR A 80 5.56 1.38 17.72
C THR A 80 5.67 2.88 17.93
N LYS A 81 5.65 3.33 19.21
CA LYS A 81 5.79 4.77 19.53
C LYS A 81 7.14 5.35 19.14
N GLU A 82 8.22 4.61 19.30
CA GLU A 82 9.57 5.03 18.92
C GLU A 82 9.67 5.21 17.40
N ILE A 83 9.13 4.26 16.63
CA ILE A 83 9.10 4.33 15.16
C ILE A 83 8.29 5.55 14.69
N VAL A 84 7.08 5.75 15.23
CA VAL A 84 6.24 6.90 14.90
C VAL A 84 6.97 8.22 15.22
N THR A 85 7.59 8.32 16.39
CA THR A 85 8.35 9.52 16.78
C THR A 85 9.52 9.76 15.83
N ALA A 86 10.29 8.73 15.48
CA ALA A 86 11.42 8.85 14.56
C ALA A 86 10.96 9.34 13.16
N ILE A 87 9.86 8.78 12.63
CA ILE A 87 9.29 9.21 11.35
C ILE A 87 8.85 10.69 11.41
N LYS A 88 8.17 11.11 12.48
CA LYS A 88 7.66 12.49 12.64
C LYS A 88 8.80 13.50 12.83
N THR A 89 9.73 13.23 13.71
CA THR A 89 10.79 14.16 14.10
C THR A 89 12.03 14.13 13.22
N LYS A 90 12.20 13.07 12.42
CA LYS A 90 13.41 12.78 11.64
C LYS A 90 14.65 12.60 12.51
N GLN A 91 14.47 12.22 13.78
CA GLN A 91 15.54 12.01 14.75
C GLN A 91 15.68 10.53 15.10
N GLN A 92 16.86 10.11 15.53
CA GLN A 92 17.19 8.74 15.97
C GLN A 92 16.85 7.65 14.92
N LEU A 93 16.79 8.02 13.65
CA LEU A 93 16.35 7.13 12.57
C LEU A 93 17.22 5.87 12.48
N THR A 94 18.55 6.00 12.60
CA THR A 94 19.47 4.85 12.48
C THR A 94 19.30 3.89 13.65
N SER A 95 19.30 4.37 14.89
CA SER A 95 19.16 3.51 16.08
C SER A 95 17.79 2.82 16.15
N VAL A 96 16.71 3.52 15.75
CA VAL A 96 15.37 2.91 15.68
C VAL A 96 15.31 1.88 14.56
N TYR A 97 15.93 2.14 13.42
CA TYR A 97 16.00 1.18 12.32
C TYR A 97 16.78 -0.09 12.69
N GLU A 98 17.96 0.05 13.33
CA GLU A 98 18.73 -1.08 13.82
C GLU A 98 17.92 -1.95 14.79
N LYS A 99 17.22 -1.31 15.73
CA LYS A 99 16.29 -2.00 16.64
C LYS A 99 15.19 -2.76 15.90
N CYS A 100 14.65 -2.21 14.81
CA CYS A 100 13.64 -2.89 14.00
C CYS A 100 14.19 -4.14 13.30
N ILE A 101 15.42 -4.07 12.78
CA ILE A 101 16.09 -5.23 12.14
C ILE A 101 16.31 -6.36 13.14
N GLU A 102 16.69 -6.04 14.38
CA GLU A 102 16.88 -7.02 15.45
C GLU A 102 15.56 -7.64 15.92
N ASN A 103 14.45 -7.00 15.65
CA ASN A 103 13.12 -7.41 16.10
C ASN A 103 12.11 -7.35 14.95
N PRO A 104 12.25 -8.21 13.94
CA PRO A 104 11.35 -8.22 12.79
C PRO A 104 9.93 -8.67 13.16
N VAL A 105 8.97 -8.32 12.31
CA VAL A 105 7.58 -8.79 12.43
C VAL A 105 7.49 -10.21 11.89
N VAL A 106 7.12 -11.17 12.75
CA VAL A 106 7.06 -12.59 12.35
C VAL A 106 5.71 -12.92 11.71
N LEU A 107 5.76 -13.44 10.48
CA LEU A 107 4.62 -13.94 9.74
C LEU A 107 4.61 -15.48 9.76
N ASN A 108 3.68 -16.06 10.50
CA ASN A 108 3.65 -17.51 10.77
C ASN A 108 3.03 -18.33 9.63
N GLU A 109 2.16 -17.74 8.82
CA GLU A 109 1.54 -18.38 7.65
C GLU A 109 2.37 -18.12 6.39
N GLN A 110 2.34 -19.05 5.43
CA GLN A 110 2.95 -18.83 4.12
C GLN A 110 2.31 -17.63 3.43
N THR A 111 3.04 -16.54 3.41
CA THR A 111 2.57 -15.23 2.97
C THR A 111 3.36 -14.76 1.75
N LEU A 112 2.64 -14.30 0.73
CA LEU A 112 3.23 -13.63 -0.41
C LEU A 112 2.91 -12.14 -0.37
N VAL A 113 3.94 -11.31 -0.27
CA VAL A 113 3.83 -9.85 -0.35
C VAL A 113 3.99 -9.42 -1.81
N ILE A 114 3.05 -8.63 -2.31
CA ILE A 114 3.05 -8.12 -3.69
C ILE A 114 3.04 -6.59 -3.65
N GLY A 115 4.14 -5.95 -4.08
CA GLY A 115 4.23 -4.50 -4.23
C GLY A 115 3.75 -4.04 -5.61
N PHE A 116 2.92 -3.01 -5.67
CA PHE A 116 2.47 -2.47 -6.96
C PHE A 116 3.50 -1.56 -7.62
N ALA A 117 3.75 -1.77 -8.90
CA ALA A 117 4.53 -0.86 -9.70
C ALA A 117 3.77 0.46 -9.92
N GLU A 118 4.45 1.58 -9.86
CA GLU A 118 5.90 1.59 -9.68
C GLU A 118 6.26 2.08 -8.28
N THR A 119 5.43 2.94 -7.68
CA THR A 119 5.73 3.61 -6.40
C THR A 119 5.80 2.63 -5.24
N ALA A 120 4.87 1.70 -5.18
CA ALA A 120 4.79 0.77 -4.06
C ALA A 120 5.71 -0.44 -4.19
N THR A 121 6.51 -0.57 -5.27
CA THR A 121 7.58 -1.56 -5.33
C THR A 121 8.56 -1.37 -4.16
N ALA A 122 9.05 -0.15 -3.96
CA ALA A 122 9.97 0.17 -2.86
C ALA A 122 9.31 0.02 -1.47
N LEU A 123 8.03 0.38 -1.35
CA LEU A 123 7.27 0.22 -0.12
C LEU A 123 7.04 -1.27 0.22
N GLY A 124 6.72 -2.08 -0.79
CA GLY A 124 6.60 -3.53 -0.64
C GLY A 124 7.92 -4.17 -0.20
N HIS A 125 9.05 -3.75 -0.77
CA HIS A 125 10.38 -4.16 -0.30
C HIS A 125 10.64 -3.75 1.14
N ALA A 126 10.30 -2.51 1.51
CA ALA A 126 10.47 -2.01 2.86
C ALA A 126 9.62 -2.81 3.87
N PHE A 127 8.36 -3.10 3.53
CA PHE A 127 7.50 -3.96 4.32
C PHE A 127 8.11 -5.36 4.48
N PHE A 128 8.46 -6.00 3.37
CA PHE A 128 9.03 -7.35 3.35
C PHE A 128 10.33 -7.45 4.14
N SER A 129 11.24 -6.47 3.99
CA SER A 129 12.55 -6.47 4.68
C SER A 129 12.44 -6.38 6.21
N MET A 130 11.29 -5.96 6.73
CA MET A 130 10.99 -5.88 8.16
C MET A 130 10.21 -7.10 8.68
N CYS A 131 9.94 -8.08 7.82
CA CYS A 131 9.25 -9.31 8.16
C CYS A 131 10.23 -10.49 8.23
N ASP A 132 9.90 -11.45 9.10
CA ASP A 132 10.57 -12.75 9.19
C ASP A 132 9.53 -13.88 9.16
N GLY A 133 9.98 -15.13 9.02
CA GLY A 133 9.12 -16.31 8.96
C GLY A 133 8.86 -16.78 7.53
N GLN A 134 7.64 -17.24 7.26
CA GLN A 134 7.29 -17.84 5.97
C GLN A 134 6.77 -16.77 4.98
N VAL A 135 7.63 -15.86 4.60
CA VAL A 135 7.29 -14.72 3.74
C VAL A 135 8.14 -14.70 2.47
N ALA A 136 7.49 -14.41 1.35
CA ALA A 136 8.15 -14.14 0.07
C ALA A 136 7.67 -12.79 -0.48
N PHE A 137 8.46 -12.18 -1.36
CA PHE A 137 8.13 -10.91 -1.99
C PHE A 137 8.26 -11.00 -3.51
N ILE A 138 7.27 -10.44 -4.19
CA ILE A 138 7.33 -10.10 -5.62
C ILE A 138 6.74 -8.70 -5.82
N HIS A 139 6.93 -8.15 -7.00
CA HIS A 139 6.26 -6.91 -7.38
C HIS A 139 5.62 -7.03 -8.76
N THR A 140 4.64 -6.19 -9.03
CA THR A 140 4.10 -6.05 -10.38
C THR A 140 5.08 -5.24 -11.25
N THR A 141 4.92 -5.33 -12.56
CA THR A 141 5.59 -4.46 -13.52
C THR A 141 4.61 -4.06 -14.62
N ARG A 142 4.84 -2.93 -15.26
CA ARG A 142 4.14 -2.52 -16.48
C ARG A 142 4.88 -2.91 -17.75
N GLU A 143 6.15 -3.31 -17.60
CA GLU A 143 7.00 -3.72 -18.69
C GLU A 143 6.72 -5.16 -19.13
N GLU A 144 6.94 -5.42 -20.41
CA GLU A 144 6.99 -6.78 -20.96
C GLU A 144 8.39 -7.35 -20.83
N VAL A 145 8.51 -8.51 -20.18
CA VAL A 145 9.79 -9.20 -20.05
C VAL A 145 9.97 -10.11 -21.26
N TYR A 146 10.97 -9.78 -22.08
CA TYR A 146 11.25 -10.55 -23.30
C TYR A 146 11.48 -12.03 -23.01
N GLY A 147 10.80 -12.90 -23.75
CA GLY A 147 10.93 -14.35 -23.59
C GLY A 147 10.23 -14.95 -22.37
N GLN A 148 9.47 -14.17 -21.60
CA GLN A 148 8.70 -14.66 -20.48
C GLN A 148 7.20 -14.37 -20.65
N SER A 149 6.37 -15.28 -20.15
CA SER A 149 4.92 -15.07 -20.04
C SER A 149 4.57 -14.68 -18.61
N PRO A 150 3.76 -13.63 -18.40
CA PRO A 150 3.31 -13.28 -17.06
C PRO A 150 2.40 -14.38 -16.51
N ILE A 151 2.54 -14.69 -15.24
CA ILE A 151 1.66 -15.64 -14.54
C ILE A 151 0.31 -15.02 -14.15
N ILE A 152 0.28 -13.70 -13.97
CA ILE A 152 -0.92 -12.89 -13.73
C ILE A 152 -0.80 -11.59 -14.51
N SER A 153 -1.90 -11.18 -15.12
CA SER A 153 -2.05 -9.87 -15.74
C SER A 153 -3.39 -9.26 -15.36
N PHE A 154 -3.40 -7.97 -15.02
CA PHE A 154 -4.62 -7.23 -14.66
C PHE A 154 -4.48 -5.75 -15.05
N GLU A 155 -5.60 -5.05 -15.16
CA GLU A 155 -5.65 -3.65 -15.56
C GLU A 155 -5.74 -2.71 -14.37
N GLU A 156 -5.15 -1.52 -14.51
CA GLU A 156 -5.31 -0.40 -13.58
C GLU A 156 -6.49 0.47 -14.02
N GLU A 157 -7.28 0.98 -13.07
CA GLU A 157 -8.52 1.73 -13.35
C GLU A 157 -8.33 2.99 -14.21
N HIS A 158 -7.17 3.62 -14.12
CA HIS A 158 -6.95 4.97 -14.70
C HIS A 158 -6.05 5.01 -15.94
N SER A 159 -5.59 3.88 -16.45
CA SER A 159 -4.75 3.83 -17.61
C SER A 159 -5.43 3.12 -18.79
N HIS A 160 -5.58 3.83 -19.90
CA HIS A 160 -5.91 3.19 -21.17
C HIS A 160 -4.65 2.48 -21.68
N ALA A 161 -4.52 1.19 -21.46
CA ALA A 161 -3.53 0.30 -22.04
C ALA A 161 -2.30 -0.13 -21.21
N THR A 162 -2.20 0.15 -19.93
CA THR A 162 -1.07 -0.39 -19.16
C THR A 162 -1.55 -1.48 -18.20
N SER A 163 -1.50 -2.72 -18.64
CA SER A 163 -1.74 -3.86 -17.74
C SER A 163 -0.56 -4.04 -16.80
N HIS A 164 -0.85 -4.27 -15.53
CA HIS A 164 0.12 -4.79 -14.59
C HIS A 164 0.37 -6.26 -14.88
N ARG A 165 1.61 -6.69 -14.77
CA ARG A 165 2.04 -8.07 -14.96
C ARG A 165 2.83 -8.53 -13.75
N ILE A 166 2.70 -9.81 -13.45
CA ILE A 166 3.52 -10.50 -12.45
C ILE A 166 4.27 -11.60 -13.17
N TYR A 167 5.58 -11.59 -13.00
CA TYR A 167 6.48 -12.65 -13.44
C TYR A 167 7.10 -13.30 -12.20
N ALA A 168 7.19 -14.61 -12.18
CA ALA A 168 7.90 -15.34 -11.14
C ALA A 168 8.66 -16.50 -11.77
N GLU A 169 9.94 -16.63 -11.46
CA GLU A 169 10.74 -17.80 -11.85
C GLU A 169 10.22 -19.07 -11.20
N ASN A 170 9.75 -18.97 -9.96
CA ASN A 170 9.17 -20.07 -9.21
C ASN A 170 7.64 -19.92 -9.16
N SER A 171 6.94 -20.66 -10.03
CA SER A 171 5.48 -20.73 -10.05
C SER A 171 4.87 -21.28 -8.75
N ASN A 172 5.66 -21.99 -7.93
CA ASN A 172 5.19 -22.53 -6.66
C ASN A 172 4.94 -21.48 -5.59
N LEU A 173 5.38 -20.23 -5.76
CA LEU A 173 5.11 -19.14 -4.81
C LEU A 173 3.61 -19.00 -4.51
N PHE A 174 2.78 -18.99 -5.56
CA PHE A 174 1.33 -18.92 -5.39
C PHE A 174 0.71 -20.25 -4.95
N MET A 175 1.30 -21.37 -5.35
CA MET A 175 0.77 -22.71 -5.00
C MET A 175 0.91 -23.03 -3.51
N SER A 176 1.98 -22.56 -2.88
CA SER A 176 2.22 -22.76 -1.44
C SER A 176 1.60 -21.66 -0.56
N CYS A 177 1.27 -20.53 -1.15
CA CYS A 177 0.78 -19.35 -0.45
C CYS A 177 -0.63 -19.57 0.12
N LYS A 178 -0.84 -19.12 1.36
CA LYS A 178 -2.15 -19.13 2.02
C LYS A 178 -2.72 -17.71 2.17
N ASN A 179 -1.84 -16.73 2.28
CA ASN A 179 -2.16 -15.34 2.51
C ASN A 179 -1.43 -14.45 1.52
N ILE A 180 -2.11 -13.47 0.95
CA ILE A 180 -1.51 -12.46 0.06
C ILE A 180 -1.66 -11.09 0.69
N ILE A 181 -0.54 -10.37 0.77
CA ILE A 181 -0.49 -8.98 1.20
C ILE A 181 -0.20 -8.11 -0.03
N LEU A 182 -1.16 -7.30 -0.42
CA LEU A 182 -1.05 -6.33 -1.51
C LEU A 182 -0.61 -4.99 -0.94
N VAL A 183 0.53 -4.47 -1.38
CA VAL A 183 1.10 -3.23 -0.85
C VAL A 183 1.02 -2.13 -1.91
N ASP A 184 0.34 -1.03 -1.56
CA ASP A 184 0.25 0.19 -2.37
C ASP A 184 0.61 1.42 -1.52
N ASP A 185 0.97 2.53 -2.13
CA ASP A 185 1.24 3.77 -1.40
C ASP A 185 -0.05 4.52 -1.05
N GLU A 186 -1.04 4.48 -1.94
CA GLU A 186 -2.30 5.21 -1.81
C GLU A 186 -3.46 4.43 -2.43
N MET A 187 -4.52 4.24 -1.69
CA MET A 187 -5.80 3.75 -2.21
C MET A 187 -6.77 4.92 -2.45
N THR A 188 -7.13 5.15 -3.71
CA THR A 188 -8.16 6.15 -4.09
C THR A 188 -9.51 5.51 -4.29
N THR A 189 -9.61 4.52 -5.15
CA THR A 189 -10.83 3.76 -5.42
C THR A 189 -10.74 2.31 -4.94
N GLY A 190 -9.52 1.77 -4.92
CA GLY A 190 -9.25 0.38 -4.59
C GLY A 190 -9.55 -0.61 -5.74
N GLN A 191 -9.89 -0.12 -6.95
CA GLN A 191 -10.24 -0.99 -8.07
C GLN A 191 -9.07 -1.86 -8.52
N THR A 192 -7.85 -1.35 -8.46
CA THR A 192 -6.63 -2.13 -8.77
C THR A 192 -6.50 -3.36 -7.90
N ASN A 193 -6.79 -3.23 -6.60
CA ASN A 193 -6.78 -4.37 -5.67
C ASN A 193 -7.90 -5.38 -6.00
N ILE A 194 -9.10 -4.92 -6.37
CA ILE A 194 -10.20 -5.80 -6.79
C ILE A 194 -9.75 -6.61 -8.02
N ASN A 195 -9.21 -5.94 -9.03
CA ASN A 195 -8.81 -6.58 -10.29
C ASN A 195 -7.74 -7.67 -10.06
N ILE A 196 -6.72 -7.40 -9.25
CA ILE A 196 -5.68 -8.41 -8.96
C ILE A 196 -6.23 -9.58 -8.12
N ILE A 197 -7.06 -9.31 -7.11
CA ILE A 197 -7.67 -10.34 -6.26
C ILE A 197 -8.53 -11.28 -7.11
N GLU A 198 -9.34 -10.76 -8.02
CA GLU A 198 -10.15 -11.56 -8.94
C GLU A 198 -9.28 -12.45 -9.85
N GLN A 199 -8.18 -11.91 -10.40
CA GLN A 199 -7.27 -12.68 -11.24
C GLN A 199 -6.52 -13.74 -10.44
N ILE A 200 -6.04 -13.42 -9.25
CA ILE A 200 -5.40 -14.39 -8.36
C ILE A 200 -6.38 -15.51 -8.00
N LYS A 201 -7.58 -15.17 -7.57
CA LYS A 201 -8.59 -16.16 -7.16
C LYS A 201 -9.02 -17.05 -8.31
N LYS A 202 -9.10 -16.52 -9.53
CA LYS A 202 -9.39 -17.29 -10.74
C LYS A 202 -8.29 -18.31 -11.05
N THR A 203 -7.01 -17.94 -10.87
CA THR A 203 -5.85 -18.77 -11.20
C THR A 203 -5.48 -19.72 -10.06
N TYR A 204 -5.65 -19.25 -8.81
CA TYR A 204 -5.29 -19.95 -7.57
C TYR A 204 -6.47 -19.98 -6.59
N PRO A 205 -7.49 -20.82 -6.83
CA PRO A 205 -8.74 -20.84 -6.05
C PRO A 205 -8.58 -21.15 -4.56
N HIS A 206 -7.48 -21.78 -4.17
CA HIS A 206 -7.18 -22.15 -2.78
C HIS A 206 -6.78 -20.96 -1.89
N ILE A 207 -6.42 -19.82 -2.48
CA ILE A 207 -6.04 -18.61 -1.71
C ILE A 207 -7.32 -17.93 -1.24
N GLU A 208 -7.48 -17.78 0.07
CA GLU A 208 -8.71 -17.26 0.68
C GLU A 208 -8.48 -16.01 1.53
N LYS A 209 -7.23 -15.71 1.89
CA LYS A 209 -6.87 -14.55 2.71
C LYS A 209 -6.12 -13.52 1.88
N PHE A 210 -6.62 -12.29 1.93
CA PHE A 210 -5.98 -11.13 1.32
C PHE A 210 -5.90 -10.00 2.32
N SER A 211 -4.83 -9.23 2.26
CA SER A 211 -4.72 -7.97 3.00
C SER A 211 -4.29 -6.88 2.05
N VAL A 212 -4.96 -5.75 2.07
CA VAL A 212 -4.58 -4.56 1.33
C VAL A 212 -3.94 -3.57 2.27
N VAL A 213 -2.68 -3.26 2.02
CA VAL A 213 -1.83 -2.45 2.88
C VAL A 213 -1.44 -1.17 2.16
N SER A 214 -1.69 -0.01 2.77
CA SER A 214 -1.30 1.27 2.18
C SER A 214 -0.92 2.30 3.24
N ILE A 215 -0.22 3.35 2.83
CA ILE A 215 0.01 4.50 3.70
C ILE A 215 -1.28 5.30 3.86
N LEU A 216 -2.00 5.51 2.75
CA LEU A 216 -3.19 6.36 2.67
C LEU A 216 -4.38 5.60 2.08
N ASP A 217 -5.58 5.80 2.63
CA ASP A 217 -6.82 5.22 2.12
C ASP A 217 -7.94 6.28 2.06
N TRP A 218 -8.24 6.73 0.84
CA TRP A 218 -9.25 7.75 0.55
C TRP A 218 -10.53 7.18 -0.05
N ARG A 219 -10.73 5.87 0.03
CA ARG A 219 -11.93 5.22 -0.50
C ARG A 219 -13.17 5.68 0.25
N ASN A 220 -14.19 6.05 -0.51
CA ASN A 220 -15.49 6.36 0.04
C ASN A 220 -16.28 5.09 0.46
N ARG A 221 -17.44 5.27 1.06
CA ARG A 221 -18.29 4.18 1.55
C ARG A 221 -18.64 3.16 0.45
N VAL A 222 -19.01 3.62 -0.74
CA VAL A 222 -19.39 2.72 -1.86
C VAL A 222 -18.22 1.84 -2.28
N GLN A 223 -17.01 2.41 -2.34
CA GLN A 223 -15.79 1.69 -2.70
C GLN A 223 -15.40 0.67 -1.63
N ARG A 224 -15.61 0.97 -0.35
CA ARG A 224 -15.41 0.00 0.75
C ARG A 224 -16.46 -1.12 0.71
N GLU A 225 -17.72 -0.80 0.40
CA GLU A 225 -18.77 -1.80 0.21
C GLU A 225 -18.48 -2.75 -0.96
N ALA A 226 -17.77 -2.30 -2.01
CA ALA A 226 -17.34 -3.16 -3.10
C ALA A 226 -16.41 -4.29 -2.62
N TYR A 227 -15.52 -4.02 -1.64
CA TYR A 227 -14.67 -5.04 -1.03
C TYR A 227 -15.51 -6.07 -0.26
N ARG A 228 -16.51 -5.63 0.53
CA ARG A 228 -17.42 -6.53 1.26
C ARG A 228 -18.25 -7.40 0.31
N LYS A 229 -18.59 -6.87 -0.86
CA LYS A 229 -19.26 -7.64 -1.91
C LYS A 229 -18.32 -8.67 -2.53
N LEU A 230 -17.07 -8.28 -2.80
CA LEU A 230 -16.04 -9.16 -3.36
C LEU A 230 -15.76 -10.34 -2.43
N GLU A 231 -15.60 -10.09 -1.12
CA GLU A 231 -15.42 -11.13 -0.09
C GLU A 231 -16.52 -12.20 -0.16
N LYS A 232 -17.77 -11.76 -0.21
CA LYS A 232 -18.93 -12.66 -0.29
C LYS A 232 -18.99 -13.43 -1.62
N THR A 233 -18.67 -12.74 -2.73
CA THR A 233 -18.76 -13.34 -4.07
C THR A 233 -17.67 -14.41 -4.28
N LEU A 234 -16.46 -14.18 -3.77
CA LEU A 234 -15.32 -15.06 -3.95
C LEU A 234 -15.05 -16.00 -2.77
N ASN A 235 -15.84 -15.88 -1.70
CA ASN A 235 -15.62 -16.59 -0.43
C ASN A 235 -14.18 -16.41 0.07
N ILE A 236 -13.79 -15.15 0.32
CA ILE A 236 -12.47 -14.75 0.80
C ILE A 236 -12.60 -13.77 1.95
N THR A 237 -11.49 -13.48 2.62
CA THR A 237 -11.36 -12.35 3.55
C THR A 237 -10.43 -11.30 2.98
N ILE A 238 -10.74 -10.02 3.22
CA ILE A 238 -9.90 -8.88 2.82
C ILE A 238 -9.72 -7.97 4.04
N ASP A 239 -8.52 -8.01 4.63
CA ASP A 239 -8.15 -7.11 5.70
C ASP A 239 -7.65 -5.79 5.12
N GLU A 240 -8.08 -4.68 5.71
CA GLU A 240 -7.75 -3.33 5.27
C GLU A 240 -6.79 -2.69 6.28
N VAL A 241 -5.56 -2.47 5.88
CA VAL A 241 -4.45 -2.02 6.73
C VAL A 241 -3.92 -0.69 6.21
N THR A 242 -4.01 0.38 7.02
CA THR A 242 -3.52 1.69 6.60
C THR A 242 -3.05 2.52 7.80
N LEU A 243 -2.13 3.46 7.52
CA LEU A 243 -1.65 4.41 8.53
C LEU A 243 -2.59 5.60 8.69
N MET A 244 -3.27 6.00 7.62
CA MET A 244 -4.26 7.09 7.65
C MET A 244 -5.36 6.83 6.64
N ALA A 245 -6.61 7.00 7.06
CA ALA A 245 -7.77 6.93 6.17
C ALA A 245 -8.72 8.11 6.38
N GLY A 246 -9.51 8.40 5.35
CA GLY A 246 -10.50 9.47 5.42
C GLY A 246 -11.32 9.62 4.15
N ASP A 247 -12.19 10.60 4.16
CA ASP A 247 -12.97 11.01 2.99
C ASP A 247 -12.32 12.23 2.35
N MET A 248 -12.25 12.22 1.03
CA MET A 248 -11.65 13.28 0.24
C MET A 248 -12.71 13.95 -0.64
N HIS A 249 -12.81 15.26 -0.57
CA HIS A 249 -13.69 16.07 -1.39
C HIS A 249 -12.88 17.07 -2.21
N VAL A 250 -13.01 17.00 -3.53
CA VAL A 250 -12.35 17.91 -4.48
C VAL A 250 -13.34 19.01 -4.86
N LYS A 251 -12.94 20.27 -4.76
CA LYS A 251 -13.71 21.45 -5.13
C LYS A 251 -12.95 22.29 -6.15
N GLY A 252 -13.63 22.66 -7.23
CA GLY A 252 -13.04 23.43 -8.32
C GLY A 252 -12.32 22.53 -9.34
N ALA A 253 -11.68 23.17 -10.30
CA ALA A 253 -10.86 22.54 -11.33
C ALA A 253 -9.79 23.53 -11.79
N ILE A 254 -8.67 23.03 -12.28
CA ILE A 254 -7.67 23.86 -12.96
C ILE A 254 -8.21 24.10 -14.38
N THR A 255 -8.53 25.35 -14.71
CA THR A 255 -8.81 25.78 -16.08
C THR A 255 -7.47 26.07 -16.78
N GLU A 256 -7.30 25.49 -17.96
CA GLU A 256 -6.17 25.80 -18.86
C GLU A 256 -6.17 27.27 -19.29
#